data_ba3580eab5e38b7adb2b7e90831fb79d
#
_entry.id   ba3580eab5e38b7adb2b7e90831fb79d
#
_cell.length_a   1.000
_cell.length_b   1.000
_cell.length_c   1.000
_cell.angle_alpha   90.00
_cell.angle_beta   90.00
_cell.angle_gamma   90.00
#
_symmetry.space_group_name_H-M   'P 1'
#
loop_
_entity.id
_entity.type
_entity.pdbx_description
1 polymer ?
#
loop_
_entity_poly.entity_id
_entity_poly.type
_entity_poly.pdbx_seq_one_letter_code
_entity_poly.pdbx_strand_id
1 'polypeptide(L)'
;MAKPKVIVQMYPVLPAEDEDDRAAKRPIGRNGDIYNQVLHGSIDIVKAADQLGAWAVSTIEHHLHSEGYELAPNPGVINAMWSQHVENARVGTIGYVAATRDPIRMAEEMAVLDHMTNGKYFAGFARGYQARWAHILGQYVDAQATSSDGGAVDERNRELFEERVLQVVDCWREETVAFDGKYYKAPYPYDSGVENFPAAGVAQRM
;
A
#
# COMPACT_ATOMS: atom_id res chain seq x y z
N MET A 1 -11.32 -28.10 12.82
CA MET A 1 -10.82 -27.28 11.70
C MET A 1 -10.89 -25.80 12.11
N ALA A 2 -9.86 -25.01 11.81
CA ALA A 2 -9.91 -23.57 12.02
C ALA A 2 -10.99 -22.95 11.11
N LYS A 3 -11.78 -22.01 11.63
CA LYS A 3 -12.74 -21.29 10.80
C LYS A 3 -11.99 -20.42 9.75
N PRO A 4 -12.48 -20.33 8.51
CA PRO A 4 -11.89 -19.46 7.52
C PRO A 4 -11.94 -18.00 7.99
N LYS A 5 -10.90 -17.23 7.70
CA LYS A 5 -10.87 -15.80 7.94
C LYS A 5 -11.41 -15.09 6.70
N VAL A 6 -12.37 -14.20 6.90
CA VAL A 6 -12.98 -13.41 5.82
C VAL A 6 -12.36 -12.02 5.83
N ILE A 7 -11.82 -11.60 4.69
CA ILE A 7 -11.35 -10.23 4.45
C ILE A 7 -12.30 -9.58 3.46
N VAL A 8 -12.84 -8.43 3.81
CA VAL A 8 -13.60 -7.58 2.89
C VAL A 8 -12.61 -6.63 2.21
N GLN A 9 -12.24 -6.95 0.98
CA GLN A 9 -11.34 -6.12 0.19
C GLN A 9 -12.14 -5.17 -0.69
N MET A 10 -11.84 -3.88 -0.58
CA MET A 10 -12.54 -2.84 -1.31
C MET A 10 -11.69 -2.31 -2.48
N TYR A 11 -12.36 -2.21 -3.61
CA TYR A 11 -11.88 -1.55 -4.83
C TYR A 11 -12.78 -0.33 -5.05
N PRO A 12 -12.43 0.85 -4.51
CA PRO A 12 -13.29 2.03 -4.64
C PRO A 12 -13.51 2.38 -6.12
N VAL A 13 -14.77 2.42 -6.55
CA VAL A 13 -15.17 2.72 -7.91
C VAL A 13 -16.13 3.89 -7.88
N LEU A 14 -15.89 4.93 -8.69
CA LEU A 14 -16.80 6.03 -8.86
C LEU A 14 -18.03 5.59 -9.67
N PRO A 15 -19.24 5.91 -9.22
CA PRO A 15 -20.48 5.46 -9.88
C PRO A 15 -20.66 6.09 -11.26
N ALA A 16 -21.13 5.28 -12.19
CA ALA A 16 -21.63 5.66 -13.49
C ALA A 16 -22.78 4.73 -13.86
N GLU A 17 -23.71 5.16 -14.73
CA GLU A 17 -24.84 4.34 -15.14
C GLU A 17 -24.39 3.15 -15.99
N ASP A 18 -23.44 3.40 -16.88
CA ASP A 18 -22.80 2.42 -17.76
C ASP A 18 -21.41 2.91 -18.21
N GLU A 19 -20.76 2.19 -19.12
CA GLU A 19 -19.43 2.55 -19.62
C GLU A 19 -19.45 3.77 -20.56
N ASP A 20 -20.53 4.03 -21.27
CA ASP A 20 -20.67 5.22 -22.11
C ASP A 20 -20.83 6.47 -21.25
N ASP A 21 -21.64 6.40 -20.20
CA ASP A 21 -21.74 7.44 -19.18
C ASP A 21 -20.40 7.67 -18.46
N ARG A 22 -19.70 6.61 -18.10
CA ARG A 22 -18.35 6.71 -17.52
C ARG A 22 -17.37 7.40 -18.47
N ALA A 23 -17.39 7.04 -19.74
CA ALA A 23 -16.55 7.65 -20.78
C ALA A 23 -16.88 9.13 -20.98
N ALA A 24 -18.16 9.48 -21.00
CA ALA A 24 -18.62 10.87 -21.15
C ALA A 24 -18.25 11.75 -19.96
N LYS A 25 -18.15 11.18 -18.75
CA LYS A 25 -17.76 11.88 -17.51
C LYS A 25 -16.25 11.96 -17.30
N ARG A 26 -15.42 11.39 -18.17
CA ARG A 26 -13.95 11.42 -18.00
C ARG A 26 -13.42 12.86 -17.98
N PRO A 27 -12.47 13.15 -17.10
CA PRO A 27 -11.86 12.26 -16.11
C PRO A 27 -12.68 12.19 -14.81
N ILE A 28 -13.61 11.26 -14.71
CA ILE A 28 -14.49 11.08 -13.54
C ILE A 28 -13.68 10.91 -12.24
N GLY A 29 -12.51 10.30 -12.30
CA GLY A 29 -11.60 10.17 -11.15
C GLY A 29 -11.12 11.50 -10.56
N ARG A 30 -11.33 12.62 -11.25
CA ARG A 30 -11.03 13.99 -10.78
C ARG A 30 -12.28 14.73 -10.26
N ASN A 31 -13.43 14.10 -10.29
CA ASN A 31 -14.63 14.70 -9.73
C ASN A 31 -14.58 14.64 -8.20
N GLY A 32 -14.25 15.75 -7.56
CA GLY A 32 -14.05 15.85 -6.10
C GLY A 32 -15.28 15.48 -5.30
N ASP A 33 -16.47 15.86 -5.76
CA ASP A 33 -17.73 15.60 -5.05
C ASP A 33 -18.05 14.10 -5.05
N ILE A 34 -17.94 13.44 -6.21
CA ILE A 34 -18.16 12.00 -6.32
C ILE A 34 -17.08 11.24 -5.55
N TYR A 35 -15.82 11.65 -5.67
CA TYR A 35 -14.72 11.04 -4.93
C TYR A 35 -14.96 11.11 -3.41
N ASN A 36 -15.38 12.27 -2.91
CA ASN A 36 -15.70 12.48 -1.51
C ASN A 36 -16.84 11.54 -1.04
N GLN A 37 -17.91 11.43 -1.83
CA GLN A 37 -19.01 10.52 -1.52
C GLN A 37 -18.58 9.06 -1.43
N VAL A 38 -17.76 8.59 -2.37
CA VAL A 38 -17.26 7.21 -2.36
C VAL A 38 -16.31 6.97 -1.18
N LEU A 39 -15.43 7.92 -0.90
CA LEU A 39 -14.49 7.83 0.22
C LEU A 39 -15.25 7.71 1.55
N HIS A 40 -16.19 8.59 1.82
CA HIS A 40 -17.00 8.57 3.04
C HIS A 40 -17.99 7.40 3.07
N GLY A 41 -18.59 7.04 1.94
CA GLY A 41 -19.48 5.88 1.84
C GLY A 41 -18.78 4.55 2.14
N SER A 42 -17.46 4.47 1.93
CA SER A 42 -16.67 3.30 2.32
C SER A 42 -16.71 3.01 3.82
N ILE A 43 -16.92 4.03 4.65
CA ILE A 43 -17.02 3.89 6.11
C ILE A 43 -18.21 3.02 6.53
N ASP A 44 -19.31 3.13 5.82
CA ASP A 44 -20.50 2.31 6.13
C ASP A 44 -20.24 0.82 5.84
N ILE A 45 -19.52 0.53 4.76
CA ILE A 45 -19.09 -0.84 4.43
C ILE A 45 -18.13 -1.37 5.50
N VAL A 46 -17.18 -0.55 5.93
CA VAL A 46 -16.21 -0.90 6.98
C VAL A 46 -16.91 -1.24 8.28
N LYS A 47 -17.85 -0.40 8.73
CA LYS A 47 -18.66 -0.64 9.93
C LYS A 47 -19.50 -1.91 9.80
N ALA A 48 -20.15 -2.12 8.67
CA ALA A 48 -20.94 -3.32 8.43
C ALA A 48 -20.08 -4.59 8.45
N ALA A 49 -18.90 -4.56 7.83
CA ALA A 49 -17.96 -5.68 7.86
C ALA A 49 -17.51 -6.02 9.29
N ASP A 50 -17.18 -5.01 10.11
CA ASP A 50 -16.82 -5.19 11.52
C ASP A 50 -17.96 -5.81 12.33
N GLN A 51 -19.17 -5.26 12.19
CA GLN A 51 -20.38 -5.76 12.88
C GLN A 51 -20.74 -7.20 12.49
N LEU A 52 -20.50 -7.59 11.25
CA LEU A 52 -20.73 -8.95 10.74
C LEU A 52 -19.60 -9.92 11.10
N GLY A 53 -18.56 -9.48 11.78
CA GLY A 53 -17.47 -10.32 12.27
C GLY A 53 -16.46 -10.69 11.18
N ALA A 54 -16.27 -9.86 10.17
CA ALA A 54 -15.16 -10.01 9.25
C ALA A 54 -13.82 -9.99 10.02
N TRP A 55 -12.87 -10.80 9.59
CA TRP A 55 -11.54 -10.80 10.19
C TRP A 55 -10.80 -9.49 9.90
N ALA A 56 -11.01 -8.93 8.71
CA ALA A 56 -10.38 -7.68 8.30
C ALA A 56 -11.16 -6.96 7.21
N VAL A 57 -10.89 -5.65 7.10
CA VAL A 57 -11.17 -4.82 5.93
C VAL A 57 -9.85 -4.43 5.28
N SER A 58 -9.80 -4.40 3.95
CA SER A 58 -8.57 -4.05 3.23
C SER A 58 -8.83 -3.14 2.04
N THR A 59 -7.85 -2.31 1.74
CA THR A 59 -7.77 -1.55 0.49
C THR A 59 -6.66 -2.09 -0.42
N ILE A 60 -6.48 -1.44 -1.55
CA ILE A 60 -5.46 -1.70 -2.57
C ILE A 60 -4.55 -0.49 -2.71
N GLU A 61 -3.54 -0.56 -3.57
CA GLU A 61 -2.76 0.59 -4.01
C GLU A 61 -2.76 0.67 -5.55
N HIS A 62 -3.48 1.67 -6.08
CA HIS A 62 -3.53 1.95 -7.51
C HIS A 62 -3.54 3.46 -7.76
N HIS A 63 -2.97 3.89 -8.86
CA HIS A 63 -2.75 5.30 -9.16
C HIS A 63 -3.22 5.68 -10.57
N LEU A 64 -3.52 6.98 -10.78
CA LEU A 64 -3.80 7.59 -12.07
C LEU A 64 -5.03 7.01 -12.80
N HIS A 65 -6.03 6.56 -12.07
CA HIS A 65 -7.26 6.00 -12.60
C HIS A 65 -8.29 7.10 -12.90
N SER A 66 -8.07 7.85 -13.98
CA SER A 66 -8.96 8.93 -14.41
C SER A 66 -10.36 8.45 -14.81
N GLU A 67 -10.49 7.19 -15.18
CA GLU A 67 -11.74 6.51 -15.48
C GLU A 67 -12.58 6.17 -14.23
N GLY A 68 -12.05 6.40 -13.04
CA GLY A 68 -12.78 6.23 -11.79
C GLY A 68 -12.85 4.80 -11.24
N TYR A 69 -12.00 3.90 -11.72
CA TYR A 69 -11.83 2.56 -11.17
C TYR A 69 -10.69 2.52 -10.16
N GLU A 70 -10.79 1.62 -9.16
CA GLU A 70 -9.70 1.25 -8.27
C GLU A 70 -8.99 2.44 -7.60
N LEU A 71 -9.78 3.39 -7.08
CA LEU A 71 -9.30 4.66 -6.55
C LEU A 71 -8.74 4.52 -5.12
N ALA A 72 -7.53 4.03 -5.00
CA ALA A 72 -6.83 3.94 -3.72
C ALA A 72 -5.36 4.33 -3.86
N PRO A 73 -5.05 5.60 -4.15
CA PRO A 73 -3.68 6.04 -4.41
C PRO A 73 -2.81 6.12 -3.15
N ASN A 74 -3.43 6.13 -1.98
CA ASN A 74 -2.71 6.17 -0.70
C ASN A 74 -3.40 5.27 0.32
N PRO A 75 -3.06 3.97 0.32
CA PRO A 75 -3.69 3.00 1.19
C PRO A 75 -3.53 3.31 2.69
N GLY A 76 -2.39 3.83 3.12
CA GLY A 76 -2.16 4.16 4.52
C GLY A 76 -3.11 5.24 5.03
N VAL A 77 -3.34 6.30 4.25
CA VAL A 77 -4.28 7.37 4.63
C VAL A 77 -5.71 6.85 4.70
N ILE A 78 -6.12 5.99 3.75
CA ILE A 78 -7.44 5.36 3.75
C ILE A 78 -7.60 4.44 4.97
N ASN A 79 -6.58 3.64 5.25
CA ASN A 79 -6.57 2.75 6.41
C ASN A 79 -6.59 3.52 7.74
N ALA A 80 -5.90 4.65 7.83
CA ALA A 80 -5.97 5.53 8.99
C ALA A 80 -7.40 6.05 9.24
N MET A 81 -8.11 6.45 8.18
CA MET A 81 -9.50 6.84 8.28
C MET A 81 -10.39 5.66 8.72
N TRP A 82 -10.25 4.49 8.12
CA TRP A 82 -11.06 3.32 8.45
C TRP A 82 -10.80 2.79 9.85
N SER A 83 -9.56 2.88 10.34
CA SER A 83 -9.19 2.42 11.68
C SER A 83 -9.98 3.09 12.80
N GLN A 84 -10.54 4.27 12.56
CA GLN A 84 -11.38 4.99 13.52
C GLN A 84 -12.84 4.48 13.54
N HIS A 85 -13.19 3.54 12.67
CA HIS A 85 -14.55 3.06 12.47
C HIS A 85 -14.70 1.54 12.65
N VAL A 86 -13.66 0.86 13.08
CA VAL A 86 -13.68 -0.58 13.41
C VAL A 86 -13.31 -0.79 14.88
N GLU A 87 -13.96 -1.75 15.53
CA GLU A 87 -13.68 -2.14 16.90
C GLU A 87 -12.95 -3.49 16.96
N ASN A 88 -13.34 -4.45 16.13
CA ASN A 88 -12.90 -5.85 16.17
C ASN A 88 -12.07 -6.27 14.95
N ALA A 89 -12.47 -5.84 13.78
CA ALA A 89 -11.79 -6.19 12.54
C ALA A 89 -10.38 -5.58 12.46
N ARG A 90 -9.50 -6.26 11.77
CA ARG A 90 -8.22 -5.70 11.34
C ARG A 90 -8.43 -4.75 10.18
N VAL A 91 -7.51 -3.79 10.05
CA VAL A 91 -7.42 -2.90 8.89
C VAL A 91 -6.09 -3.13 8.20
N GLY A 92 -6.08 -3.09 6.88
CA GLY A 92 -4.82 -3.25 6.15
C GLY A 92 -4.94 -3.09 4.64
N THR A 93 -3.91 -3.46 3.95
CA THR A 93 -3.79 -3.30 2.49
C THR A 93 -3.35 -4.60 1.85
N ILE A 94 -4.01 -4.97 0.76
CA ILE A 94 -3.59 -6.08 -0.11
C ILE A 94 -3.54 -5.53 -1.55
N GLY A 95 -2.37 -4.99 -1.95
CA GLY A 95 -1.14 -4.84 -1.18
C GLY A 95 -0.42 -3.56 -1.58
N TYR A 96 0.48 -3.16 -0.71
CA TYR A 96 1.41 -2.08 -1.03
C TYR A 96 2.32 -2.47 -2.19
N VAL A 97 2.49 -1.56 -3.14
CA VAL A 97 3.36 -1.81 -4.29
C VAL A 97 4.81 -1.46 -3.93
N ALA A 98 5.47 -2.42 -3.28
CA ALA A 98 6.78 -2.21 -2.68
C ALA A 98 7.84 -1.72 -3.66
N ALA A 99 7.80 -2.16 -4.93
CA ALA A 99 8.76 -1.74 -5.94
C ALA A 99 8.76 -0.23 -6.24
N THR A 100 7.66 0.48 -5.97
CA THR A 100 7.51 1.91 -6.26
C THR A 100 7.61 2.81 -5.03
N ARG A 101 7.85 2.24 -3.85
CA ARG A 101 7.84 2.97 -2.57
C ARG A 101 9.20 2.90 -1.88
N ASP A 102 9.49 3.92 -1.10
CA ASP A 102 10.63 3.94 -0.18
C ASP A 102 10.37 2.96 0.99
N PRO A 103 11.29 2.03 1.28
CA PRO A 103 11.06 0.99 2.28
C PRO A 103 10.98 1.53 3.70
N ILE A 104 11.76 2.55 4.05
CA ILE A 104 11.76 3.15 5.40
C ILE A 104 10.43 3.85 5.64
N ARG A 105 9.99 4.70 4.69
CA ARG A 105 8.69 5.39 4.81
C ARG A 105 7.52 4.42 4.86
N MET A 106 7.61 3.33 4.11
CA MET A 106 6.59 2.28 4.12
C MET A 106 6.55 1.57 5.48
N ALA A 107 7.71 1.24 6.05
CA ALA A 107 7.81 0.63 7.38
C ALA A 107 7.27 1.55 8.48
N GLU A 108 7.62 2.85 8.43
CA GLU A 108 7.13 3.86 9.39
C GLU A 108 5.61 4.05 9.28
N GLU A 109 5.07 4.16 8.06
CA GLU A 109 3.63 4.30 7.82
C GLU A 109 2.87 3.11 8.43
N MET A 110 3.33 1.89 8.18
CA MET A 110 2.71 0.67 8.70
C MET A 110 2.83 0.57 10.23
N ALA A 111 3.96 0.94 10.82
CA ALA A 111 4.14 0.96 12.26
C ALA A 111 3.19 1.96 12.95
N VAL A 112 3.02 3.16 12.38
CA VAL A 112 2.05 4.14 12.89
C VAL A 112 0.63 3.59 12.81
N LEU A 113 0.25 2.95 11.71
CA LEU A 113 -1.05 2.32 11.53
C LEU A 113 -1.28 1.17 12.52
N ASP A 114 -0.25 0.39 12.83
CA ASP A 114 -0.34 -0.67 13.82
C ASP A 114 -0.57 -0.09 15.24
N HIS A 115 0.11 0.99 15.60
CA HIS A 115 -0.18 1.73 16.84
C HIS A 115 -1.60 2.29 16.87
N MET A 116 -2.08 2.90 15.77
CA MET A 116 -3.45 3.43 15.68
C MET A 116 -4.52 2.34 15.84
N THR A 117 -4.23 1.13 15.41
CA THR A 117 -5.15 -0.03 15.48
C THR A 117 -4.93 -0.91 16.71
N ASN A 118 -4.03 -0.53 17.63
CA ASN A 118 -3.65 -1.32 18.79
C ASN A 118 -3.24 -2.77 18.44
N GLY A 119 -2.36 -2.94 17.45
CA GLY A 119 -1.85 -4.22 17.00
C GLY A 119 -2.80 -5.00 16.10
N LYS A 120 -3.75 -4.33 15.46
CA LYS A 120 -4.70 -4.94 14.51
C LYS A 120 -4.44 -4.56 13.06
N TYR A 121 -3.31 -3.94 12.77
CA TYR A 121 -2.92 -3.68 11.38
C TYR A 121 -2.41 -4.98 10.72
N PHE A 122 -2.57 -5.09 9.42
CA PHE A 122 -1.89 -6.09 8.60
C PHE A 122 -1.43 -5.49 7.28
N ALA A 123 -0.31 -5.96 6.76
CA ALA A 123 0.25 -5.51 5.51
C ALA A 123 0.36 -6.66 4.51
N GLY A 124 -0.10 -6.43 3.30
CA GLY A 124 0.19 -7.24 2.14
C GLY A 124 1.04 -6.43 1.16
N PHE A 125 1.88 -7.11 0.38
CA PHE A 125 2.76 -6.49 -0.59
C PHE A 125 2.47 -6.98 -1.99
N ALA A 126 2.68 -6.10 -2.97
CA ALA A 126 2.47 -6.38 -4.39
C ALA A 126 3.65 -5.85 -5.21
N ARG A 127 3.88 -6.46 -6.38
CA ARG A 127 4.94 -6.03 -7.31
C ARG A 127 4.51 -4.88 -8.23
N GLY A 128 3.20 -4.69 -8.43
CA GLY A 128 2.64 -3.74 -9.39
C GLY A 128 2.58 -4.29 -10.81
N TYR A 129 1.41 -4.19 -11.44
CA TYR A 129 1.17 -4.77 -12.77
C TYR A 129 0.74 -3.75 -13.84
N GLN A 130 0.40 -2.54 -13.44
CA GLN A 130 -0.08 -1.52 -14.38
C GLN A 130 1.03 -0.57 -14.80
N ALA A 131 1.39 -0.61 -16.07
CA ALA A 131 2.46 0.22 -16.66
C ALA A 131 2.18 1.73 -16.48
N ARG A 132 0.91 2.16 -16.56
CA ARG A 132 0.51 3.58 -16.48
C ARG A 132 1.05 4.32 -15.26
N TRP A 133 1.28 3.61 -14.16
CA TRP A 133 1.80 4.22 -12.93
C TRP A 133 3.06 3.54 -12.39
N ALA A 134 3.24 2.23 -12.61
CA ALA A 134 4.44 1.52 -12.14
C ALA A 134 5.72 2.12 -12.73
N HIS A 135 5.72 2.44 -14.04
CA HIS A 135 6.86 3.09 -14.69
C HIS A 135 7.09 4.52 -14.19
N ILE A 136 6.02 5.27 -13.91
CA ILE A 136 6.13 6.67 -13.45
C ILE A 136 6.66 6.70 -12.01
N LEU A 137 6.02 5.96 -11.10
CA LEU A 137 6.38 5.97 -9.70
C LEU A 137 7.68 5.21 -9.41
N GLY A 138 7.99 4.21 -10.24
CA GLY A 138 9.21 3.42 -10.14
C GLY A 138 10.40 3.91 -10.95
N GLN A 139 10.31 5.08 -11.62
CA GLN A 139 11.32 5.56 -12.58
C GLN A 139 12.74 5.68 -12.01
N TYR A 140 12.89 6.03 -10.74
CA TYR A 140 14.19 6.22 -10.11
C TYR A 140 14.95 4.91 -9.82
N VAL A 141 14.24 3.81 -9.79
CA VAL A 141 14.79 2.46 -9.62
C VAL A 141 14.55 1.59 -10.85
N ASP A 142 14.06 2.20 -11.92
CA ASP A 142 13.68 1.53 -13.17
C ASP A 142 12.74 0.33 -12.92
N ALA A 143 11.79 0.48 -11.98
CA ALA A 143 10.74 -0.49 -11.78
C ALA A 143 9.73 -0.42 -12.94
N GLN A 144 9.28 -1.57 -13.39
CA GLN A 144 8.34 -1.70 -14.48
C GLN A 144 7.11 -2.51 -14.05
N ALA A 145 6.08 -2.51 -14.87
CA ALA A 145 4.93 -3.37 -14.63
C ALA A 145 5.36 -4.84 -14.69
N THR A 146 4.86 -5.62 -13.76
CA THR A 146 5.10 -7.06 -13.70
C THR A 146 4.47 -7.74 -14.90
N SER A 147 5.26 -8.46 -15.69
CA SER A 147 4.80 -9.25 -16.85
C SER A 147 4.47 -10.70 -16.48
N SER A 148 5.07 -11.20 -15.41
CA SER A 148 4.94 -12.60 -14.96
C SER A 148 5.31 -13.64 -16.04
N ASP A 149 6.24 -13.28 -16.92
CA ASP A 149 6.71 -14.12 -18.03
C ASP A 149 8.05 -14.82 -17.75
N GLY A 150 8.65 -14.53 -16.59
CA GLY A 150 9.98 -15.04 -16.23
C GLY A 150 11.14 -14.44 -17.03
N GLY A 151 10.89 -13.39 -17.79
CA GLY A 151 11.91 -12.65 -18.52
C GLY A 151 12.77 -11.76 -17.62
N ALA A 152 13.80 -11.13 -18.19
CA ALA A 152 14.75 -10.31 -17.43
C ALA A 152 14.09 -9.13 -16.69
N VAL A 153 13.05 -8.55 -17.25
CA VAL A 153 12.28 -7.46 -16.62
C VAL A 153 11.47 -7.98 -15.43
N ASP A 154 10.81 -9.13 -15.59
CA ASP A 154 10.04 -9.75 -14.51
C ASP A 154 10.95 -10.17 -13.35
N GLU A 155 12.10 -10.75 -13.65
CA GLU A 155 13.09 -11.15 -12.66
C GLU A 155 13.64 -9.95 -11.90
N ARG A 156 14.00 -8.87 -12.60
CA ARG A 156 14.45 -7.63 -11.98
C ARG A 156 13.38 -7.04 -11.05
N ASN A 157 12.13 -7.01 -11.47
CA ASN A 157 11.01 -6.53 -10.64
C ASN A 157 10.81 -7.41 -9.41
N ARG A 158 11.05 -8.72 -9.54
CA ARG A 158 11.02 -9.66 -8.42
C ARG A 158 12.13 -9.36 -7.43
N GLU A 159 13.37 -9.20 -7.88
CA GLU A 159 14.50 -8.85 -7.03
C GLU A 159 14.27 -7.53 -6.27
N LEU A 160 13.82 -6.49 -6.97
CA LEU A 160 13.51 -5.19 -6.38
C LEU A 160 12.41 -5.30 -5.32
N PHE A 161 11.35 -6.05 -5.62
CA PHE A 161 10.25 -6.30 -4.69
C PHE A 161 10.75 -7.03 -3.43
N GLU A 162 11.50 -8.11 -3.59
CA GLU A 162 12.03 -8.90 -2.48
C GLU A 162 12.95 -8.05 -1.60
N GLU A 163 13.87 -7.30 -2.20
CA GLU A 163 14.75 -6.39 -1.45
C GLU A 163 13.96 -5.38 -0.63
N ARG A 164 12.93 -4.72 -1.21
CA ARG A 164 12.10 -3.73 -0.53
C ARG A 164 11.30 -4.34 0.63
N VAL A 165 10.71 -5.50 0.42
CA VAL A 165 9.94 -6.18 1.47
C VAL A 165 10.84 -6.60 2.63
N LEU A 166 12.04 -7.14 2.36
CA LEU A 166 13.00 -7.51 3.39
C LEU A 166 13.47 -6.27 4.17
N GLN A 167 13.76 -5.17 3.50
CA GLN A 167 14.15 -3.91 4.15
C GLN A 167 13.05 -3.36 5.06
N VAL A 168 11.78 -3.48 4.68
CA VAL A 168 10.65 -3.13 5.54
C VAL A 168 10.63 -4.00 6.80
N VAL A 169 10.82 -5.30 6.65
CA VAL A 169 10.85 -6.24 7.78
C VAL A 169 12.03 -5.96 8.70
N ASP A 170 13.20 -5.65 8.14
CA ASP A 170 14.39 -5.30 8.92
C ASP A 170 14.18 -4.00 9.71
N CYS A 171 13.50 -2.99 9.12
CA CYS A 171 13.11 -1.79 9.87
C CYS A 171 12.32 -2.12 11.13
N TRP A 172 11.55 -3.20 11.14
CA TRP A 172 10.75 -3.59 12.30
C TRP A 172 11.48 -4.51 13.29
N ARG A 173 12.55 -5.17 12.90
CA ARG A 173 13.24 -6.17 13.70
C ARG A 173 14.54 -5.69 14.30
N GLU A 174 15.26 -4.85 13.55
CA GLU A 174 16.59 -4.43 13.93
C GLU A 174 16.55 -3.10 14.72
N GLU A 175 17.49 -2.93 15.66
CA GLU A 175 17.65 -1.68 16.41
C GLU A 175 18.13 -0.53 15.54
N THR A 176 18.89 -0.86 14.48
CA THR A 176 19.46 0.11 13.55
C THR A 176 19.17 -0.30 12.12
N VAL A 177 18.92 0.69 11.26
CA VAL A 177 18.76 0.49 9.82
C VAL A 177 20.15 0.47 9.15
N ALA A 178 20.51 -0.67 8.56
CA ALA A 178 21.74 -0.82 7.81
C ALA A 178 21.50 -1.69 6.56
N PHE A 179 21.23 -1.02 5.42
CA PHE A 179 20.94 -1.68 4.15
C PHE A 179 22.04 -1.41 3.14
N ASP A 180 22.78 -2.42 2.71
CA ASP A 180 23.67 -2.36 1.54
C ASP A 180 23.01 -3.09 0.35
N GLY A 181 21.79 -2.67 0.01
CA GLY A 181 21.00 -3.25 -1.07
C GLY A 181 21.48 -2.84 -2.45
N LYS A 182 21.05 -3.59 -3.45
CA LYS A 182 21.29 -3.28 -4.87
C LYS A 182 20.51 -2.03 -5.32
N TYR A 183 19.30 -1.84 -4.81
CA TYR A 183 18.38 -0.78 -5.20
C TYR A 183 18.21 0.30 -4.14
N TYR A 184 18.53 0.00 -2.89
CA TYR A 184 18.39 0.95 -1.79
C TYR A 184 19.43 0.74 -0.73
N LYS A 185 20.06 1.84 -0.29
CA LYS A 185 21.09 1.85 0.75
C LYS A 185 20.70 2.78 1.88
N ALA A 186 20.98 2.34 3.12
CA ALA A 186 20.84 3.16 4.32
C ALA A 186 21.89 2.69 5.36
N PRO A 187 22.69 3.61 5.97
CA PRO A 187 22.72 5.06 5.68
C PRO A 187 23.16 5.36 4.25
N TYR A 188 23.06 6.62 3.84
CA TYR A 188 23.53 7.01 2.51
C TYR A 188 24.41 8.27 2.59
N PRO A 189 25.66 8.25 2.03
CA PRO A 189 26.34 7.10 1.42
C PRO A 189 26.55 5.96 2.43
N TYR A 190 26.49 4.70 1.97
CA TYR A 190 26.51 3.55 2.88
C TYR A 190 27.80 3.44 3.71
N ASP A 191 28.95 3.67 3.08
CA ASP A 191 30.27 3.51 3.72
C ASP A 191 30.60 4.59 4.77
N SER A 192 30.07 5.80 4.62
CA SER A 192 30.35 6.93 5.52
C SER A 192 29.15 7.35 6.36
N GLY A 193 27.96 7.05 5.90
CA GLY A 193 26.72 7.46 6.55
C GLY A 193 26.54 8.98 6.61
N VAL A 194 25.64 9.43 7.46
CA VAL A 194 25.46 10.84 7.79
C VAL A 194 26.23 11.13 9.07
N GLU A 195 27.15 12.09 9.03
CA GLU A 195 27.98 12.45 10.17
C GLU A 195 27.14 12.84 11.39
N ASN A 196 27.47 12.29 12.56
CA ASN A 196 26.77 12.49 13.83
C ASN A 196 25.28 12.06 13.86
N PHE A 197 24.85 11.28 12.87
CA PHE A 197 23.48 10.78 12.80
C PHE A 197 23.49 9.28 12.51
N PRO A 198 23.60 8.43 13.52
CA PRO A 198 23.46 6.98 13.30
C PRO A 198 22.04 6.70 12.80
N ALA A 199 21.92 5.85 11.79
CA ALA A 199 20.62 5.38 11.35
C ALA A 199 19.99 4.53 12.45
N ALA A 200 18.88 4.99 13.00
CA ALA A 200 18.13 4.26 14.01
C ALA A 200 16.97 3.50 13.36
N GLY A 201 16.62 2.39 13.94
CA GLY A 201 15.42 1.65 13.56
C GLY A 201 14.15 2.46 13.77
N VAL A 202 13.08 2.07 13.11
CA VAL A 202 11.78 2.73 13.26
C VAL A 202 11.05 2.20 14.51
N ALA A 203 10.22 3.06 15.11
CA ALA A 203 9.41 2.66 16.26
C ALA A 203 8.44 1.55 15.88
N GLN A 204 8.51 0.44 16.58
CA GLN A 204 7.87 -0.80 16.17
C GLN A 204 6.80 -1.29 17.09
N ARG A 205 5.84 -1.98 16.45
CA ARG A 205 4.99 -3.02 17.02
C ARG A 205 4.36 -3.93 15.96
N MET A 206 5.08 -4.44 15.02
CA MET A 206 4.46 -5.46 14.13
C MET A 206 5.01 -6.84 14.40
#